data_172c94c514a4d1f145ab3e6ff1a275eb
#
_entry.id   172c94c514a4d1f145ab3e6ff1a275eb
#
_cell.length_a   1.000
_cell.length_b   1.000
_cell.length_c   1.000
_cell.angle_alpha   90.00
_cell.angle_beta   90.00
_cell.angle_gamma   90.00
#
_symmetry.space_group_name_H-M   'P 1'
#
loop_
_entity.id
_entity.type
_entity.pdbx_description
1 polymer ?
#
loop_
_entity_poly.entity_id
_entity_poly.type
_entity_poly.pdbx_seq_one_letter_code
_entity_poly.pdbx_strand_id
1 'polypeptide(L)'
;MFFRYGTKETEYLKARDARLKSLIERIGHIDSETDPDLFSSVIRHIIGQQISSKAQKTIWNRMLDAFGVLTPDVIAAAGIPRLQSFGMTFRKADYIAGFASDVLRGKVDLGAIERMTDEDAIRTLTGIRGIGTWTAEMILLFSLGRPDILSFGDLAIQRGLRMVYHHKAITPALFRKYQHRFSPYGSVASLYLWAAAAGAVPELRDYAPLSVKKGKSLKQGATALPTSQSVSSRSANPRT
;
A
#
# COMPACT_ATOMS: atom_id res chain seq x y z
N MET A 1 7.37 -12.68 0.88
CA MET A 1 8.62 -12.03 0.41
C MET A 1 8.65 -10.63 1.01
N PHE A 2 9.83 -9.95 1.11
CA PHE A 2 9.91 -8.57 1.63
C PHE A 2 10.31 -7.62 0.52
N PHE A 3 9.85 -6.36 0.61
CA PHE A 3 10.28 -5.29 -0.28
C PHE A 3 11.79 -5.08 -0.15
N ARG A 4 12.49 -5.16 -1.27
CA ARG A 4 13.96 -5.15 -1.27
C ARG A 4 14.49 -3.72 -1.37
N TYR A 5 15.16 -3.28 -0.33
CA TYR A 5 15.98 -2.06 -0.32
C TYR A 5 17.10 -2.20 0.71
N GLY A 6 18.10 -1.33 0.64
CA GLY A 6 19.23 -1.41 1.55
C GLY A 6 19.91 -0.06 1.77
N THR A 7 21.21 -0.12 2.04
CA THR A 7 22.02 1.07 2.32
C THR A 7 22.05 2.06 1.16
N LYS A 8 22.05 1.57 -0.09
CA LYS A 8 22.08 2.43 -1.28
C LYS A 8 20.88 3.40 -1.30
N GLU A 9 19.68 2.89 -1.13
CA GLU A 9 18.44 3.65 -1.17
C GLU A 9 18.33 4.59 0.04
N THR A 10 18.66 4.10 1.23
CA THR A 10 18.58 4.90 2.45
C THR A 10 19.61 6.01 2.48
N GLU A 11 20.87 5.77 2.09
CA GLU A 11 21.91 6.81 2.04
C GLU A 11 21.58 7.88 0.98
N TYR A 12 21.02 7.47 -0.17
CA TYR A 12 20.55 8.44 -1.17
C TYR A 12 19.51 9.39 -0.59
N LEU A 13 18.48 8.85 0.09
CA LEU A 13 17.42 9.64 0.71
C LEU A 13 17.96 10.54 1.83
N LYS A 14 18.85 10.01 2.67
CA LYS A 14 19.50 10.76 3.76
C LYS A 14 20.32 11.93 3.25
N ALA A 15 21.04 11.76 2.14
CA ALA A 15 21.84 12.82 1.55
C ALA A 15 20.99 13.97 0.99
N ARG A 16 19.76 13.70 0.56
CA ARG A 16 18.89 14.68 -0.09
C ARG A 16 17.93 15.38 0.88
N ASP A 17 17.70 14.81 2.05
CA ASP A 17 16.73 15.37 2.99
C ASP A 17 17.08 15.08 4.46
N ALA A 18 17.50 16.14 5.18
CA ALA A 18 17.94 16.03 6.57
C ALA A 18 16.82 15.56 7.53
N ARG A 19 15.55 15.88 7.27
CA ARG A 19 14.44 15.43 8.11
C ARG A 19 14.12 13.96 7.87
N LEU A 20 14.13 13.53 6.62
CA LEU A 20 13.99 12.12 6.28
C LEU A 20 15.19 11.30 6.77
N LYS A 21 16.41 11.87 6.73
CA LYS A 21 17.60 11.28 7.37
C LYS A 21 17.36 10.98 8.84
N SER A 22 16.95 11.99 9.61
CA SER A 22 16.66 11.80 11.03
C SER A 22 15.58 10.73 11.28
N LEU A 23 14.56 10.69 10.44
CA LEU A 23 13.50 9.67 10.51
C LEU A 23 14.05 8.26 10.25
N ILE A 24 14.84 8.07 9.19
CA ILE A 24 15.45 6.79 8.81
C ILE A 24 16.37 6.28 9.93
N GLU A 25 17.22 7.16 10.48
CA GLU A 25 18.17 6.79 11.55
C GLU A 25 17.48 6.40 12.85
N ARG A 26 16.34 7.01 13.16
CA ARG A 26 15.56 6.72 14.38
C ARG A 26 14.73 5.44 14.27
N ILE A 27 14.22 5.13 13.09
CA ILE A 27 13.36 3.95 12.87
C ILE A 27 14.22 2.73 12.54
N GLY A 28 15.34 2.90 11.83
CA GLY A 28 16.13 1.78 11.33
C GLY A 28 15.51 1.13 10.10
N HIS A 29 15.86 -0.12 9.82
CA HIS A 29 15.33 -0.87 8.68
C HIS A 29 13.86 -1.28 8.91
N ILE A 30 13.04 -1.15 7.88
CA ILE A 30 11.63 -1.54 7.90
C ILE A 30 11.45 -2.76 7.00
N ASP A 31 11.10 -3.90 7.58
CA ASP A 31 10.66 -5.07 6.84
C ASP A 31 9.20 -4.90 6.40
N SER A 32 8.96 -4.85 5.10
CA SER A 32 7.62 -4.72 4.53
C SER A 32 7.30 -5.92 3.65
N GLU A 33 6.27 -6.68 4.00
CA GLU A 33 5.86 -7.85 3.23
C GLU A 33 5.35 -7.46 1.86
N THR A 34 5.69 -8.27 0.86
CA THR A 34 5.23 -8.13 -0.52
C THR A 34 4.49 -9.39 -0.97
N ASP A 35 3.56 -9.22 -1.88
CA ASP A 35 2.81 -10.30 -2.53
C ASP A 35 3.18 -10.32 -4.03
N PRO A 36 4.13 -11.17 -4.44
CA PRO A 36 4.65 -11.16 -5.81
C PRO A 36 3.67 -11.73 -6.85
N ASP A 37 2.61 -12.43 -6.43
CA ASP A 37 1.58 -12.88 -7.36
C ASP A 37 0.60 -11.73 -7.65
N LEU A 38 0.75 -11.14 -8.83
CA LEU A 38 -0.03 -9.98 -9.25
C LEU A 38 -1.54 -10.28 -9.29
N PHE A 39 -1.95 -11.49 -9.70
CA PHE A 39 -3.36 -11.87 -9.72
C PHE A 39 -3.98 -11.89 -8.32
N SER A 40 -3.35 -12.61 -7.40
CA SER A 40 -3.77 -12.67 -5.99
C SER A 40 -3.74 -11.31 -5.32
N SER A 41 -2.73 -10.50 -5.62
CA SER A 41 -2.58 -9.16 -5.07
C SER A 41 -3.73 -8.24 -5.47
N VAL A 42 -4.12 -8.21 -6.74
CA VAL A 42 -5.30 -7.44 -7.19
C VAL A 42 -6.55 -7.86 -6.41
N ILE A 43 -6.80 -9.16 -6.29
CA ILE A 43 -7.94 -9.68 -5.52
C ILE A 43 -7.87 -9.23 -4.05
N ARG A 44 -6.70 -9.38 -3.42
CA ARG A 44 -6.48 -9.02 -2.02
C ARG A 44 -6.73 -7.54 -1.77
N HIS A 45 -6.31 -6.67 -2.70
CA HIS A 45 -6.58 -5.24 -2.64
C HIS A 45 -8.08 -4.92 -2.78
N ILE A 46 -8.80 -5.57 -3.70
CA ILE A 46 -10.25 -5.40 -3.84
C ILE A 46 -10.97 -5.83 -2.55
N ILE A 47 -10.60 -6.97 -1.97
CA ILE A 47 -11.16 -7.45 -0.70
C ILE A 47 -10.93 -6.41 0.41
N GLY A 48 -9.73 -5.85 0.51
CA GLY A 48 -9.32 -4.94 1.58
C GLY A 48 -9.98 -3.56 1.56
N GLN A 49 -10.60 -3.15 0.46
CA GLN A 49 -11.21 -1.82 0.35
C GLN A 49 -12.27 -1.59 1.43
N GLN A 50 -12.15 -0.47 2.17
CA GLN A 50 -13.12 0.00 3.17
C GLN A 50 -13.44 -1.01 4.31
N ILE A 51 -12.53 -1.92 4.61
CA ILE A 51 -12.63 -2.84 5.76
C ILE A 51 -11.32 -2.84 6.55
N SER A 52 -11.36 -3.38 7.77
CA SER A 52 -10.14 -3.53 8.59
C SER A 52 -9.24 -4.64 8.03
N SER A 53 -7.93 -4.54 8.29
CA SER A 53 -6.95 -5.57 7.92
C SER A 53 -7.30 -6.95 8.51
N LYS A 54 -7.88 -6.98 9.72
CA LYS A 54 -8.37 -8.22 10.35
C LYS A 54 -9.48 -8.85 9.53
N ALA A 55 -10.47 -8.06 9.09
CA ALA A 55 -11.56 -8.56 8.25
C ALA A 55 -11.07 -9.02 6.88
N GLN A 56 -10.16 -8.27 6.26
CA GLN A 56 -9.52 -8.67 5.00
C GLN A 56 -8.80 -10.01 5.15
N LYS A 57 -7.97 -10.18 6.18
CA LYS A 57 -7.26 -11.43 6.45
C LYS A 57 -8.21 -12.61 6.66
N THR A 58 -9.33 -12.38 7.35
CA THR A 58 -10.34 -13.42 7.56
C THR A 58 -10.97 -13.89 6.24
N ILE A 59 -11.37 -12.95 5.37
CA ILE A 59 -11.95 -13.28 4.06
C ILE A 59 -10.91 -13.98 3.18
N TRP A 60 -9.69 -13.45 3.16
CA TRP A 60 -8.58 -14.02 2.40
C TRP A 60 -8.29 -15.47 2.78
N ASN A 61 -8.14 -15.74 4.08
CA ASN A 61 -7.87 -17.09 4.57
C ASN A 61 -9.01 -18.07 4.20
N ARG A 62 -10.28 -17.66 4.34
CA ARG A 62 -11.43 -18.49 3.91
C ARG A 62 -11.36 -18.86 2.43
N MET A 63 -10.90 -17.94 1.57
CA MET A 63 -10.72 -18.23 0.15
C MET A 63 -9.57 -19.21 -0.08
N LEU A 64 -8.44 -19.04 0.62
CA LEU A 64 -7.30 -19.96 0.54
C LEU A 64 -7.68 -21.34 1.07
N ASP A 65 -8.40 -21.45 2.17
CA ASP A 65 -8.87 -22.72 2.75
C ASP A 65 -9.81 -23.46 1.78
N ALA A 66 -10.62 -22.72 1.01
CA ALA A 66 -11.59 -23.29 0.10
C ALA A 66 -11.03 -23.65 -1.28
N PHE A 67 -10.04 -22.89 -1.77
CA PHE A 67 -9.53 -23.01 -3.13
C PHE A 67 -8.07 -23.46 -3.22
N GLY A 68 -7.30 -23.35 -2.13
CA GLY A 68 -5.86 -23.53 -2.15
C GLY A 68 -5.16 -22.40 -2.90
N VAL A 69 -4.83 -22.62 -4.15
CA VAL A 69 -4.21 -21.61 -5.02
C VAL A 69 -5.30 -20.83 -5.78
N LEU A 70 -5.19 -19.50 -5.75
CA LEU A 70 -6.12 -18.62 -6.45
C LEU A 70 -5.62 -18.40 -7.88
N THR A 71 -6.25 -19.07 -8.85
CA THR A 71 -5.99 -18.86 -10.28
C THR A 71 -7.21 -18.21 -10.96
N PRO A 72 -7.03 -17.59 -12.14
CA PRO A 72 -8.16 -17.02 -12.89
C PRO A 72 -9.28 -18.03 -13.13
N ASP A 73 -8.94 -19.29 -13.46
CA ASP A 73 -9.92 -20.35 -13.70
C ASP A 73 -10.72 -20.70 -12.45
N VAL A 74 -10.06 -20.85 -11.29
CA VAL A 74 -10.69 -21.16 -10.01
C VAL A 74 -11.66 -20.06 -9.61
N ILE A 75 -11.25 -18.81 -9.73
CA ILE A 75 -12.07 -17.65 -9.37
C ILE A 75 -13.27 -17.50 -10.34
N ALA A 76 -13.05 -17.67 -11.64
CA ALA A 76 -14.14 -17.59 -12.62
C ALA A 76 -15.16 -18.72 -12.42
N ALA A 77 -14.69 -19.95 -12.15
CA ALA A 77 -15.57 -21.11 -11.90
C ALA A 77 -16.37 -20.98 -10.61
N ALA A 78 -15.83 -20.32 -9.58
CA ALA A 78 -16.54 -20.12 -8.30
C ALA A 78 -17.80 -19.27 -8.44
N GLY A 79 -17.78 -18.28 -9.31
CA GLY A 79 -18.89 -17.36 -9.54
C GLY A 79 -19.17 -16.40 -8.37
N ILE A 80 -19.98 -15.39 -8.64
CA ILE A 80 -20.24 -14.29 -7.69
C ILE A 80 -20.86 -14.77 -6.36
N PRO A 81 -21.88 -15.68 -6.31
CA PRO A 81 -22.48 -16.12 -5.06
C PRO A 81 -21.47 -16.83 -4.14
N ARG A 82 -20.61 -17.68 -4.69
CA ARG A 82 -19.59 -18.38 -3.91
C ARG A 82 -18.54 -17.41 -3.36
N LEU A 83 -18.06 -16.46 -4.17
CA LEU A 83 -17.11 -15.43 -3.72
C LEU A 83 -17.71 -14.57 -2.60
N GLN A 84 -18.97 -14.16 -2.75
CA GLN A 84 -19.68 -13.39 -1.73
C GLN A 84 -19.80 -14.14 -0.40
N SER A 85 -20.01 -15.47 -0.43
CA SER A 85 -20.20 -16.30 0.76
C SER A 85 -18.97 -16.31 1.69
N PHE A 86 -17.78 -15.89 1.24
CA PHE A 86 -16.60 -15.71 2.09
C PHE A 86 -16.67 -14.48 2.99
N GLY A 87 -17.67 -13.58 2.80
CA GLY A 87 -17.93 -12.43 3.66
C GLY A 87 -17.59 -11.07 3.02
N MET A 88 -17.41 -11.02 1.71
CA MET A 88 -17.30 -9.77 0.97
C MET A 88 -18.66 -9.30 0.43
N THR A 89 -18.75 -8.04 -0.02
CA THR A 89 -19.95 -7.52 -0.68
C THR A 89 -20.12 -8.11 -2.07
N PHE A 90 -21.37 -8.20 -2.57
CA PHE A 90 -21.64 -8.62 -3.95
C PHE A 90 -20.87 -7.79 -4.98
N ARG A 91 -20.72 -6.48 -4.76
CA ARG A 91 -19.95 -5.61 -5.63
C ARG A 91 -18.48 -6.00 -5.72
N LYS A 92 -17.84 -6.39 -4.60
CA LYS A 92 -16.45 -6.88 -4.60
C LYS A 92 -16.35 -8.24 -5.28
N ALA A 93 -17.28 -9.13 -5.02
CA ALA A 93 -17.35 -10.44 -5.69
C ALA A 93 -17.49 -10.29 -7.21
N ASP A 94 -18.34 -9.36 -7.68
CA ASP A 94 -18.49 -9.03 -9.11
C ASP A 94 -17.19 -8.46 -9.72
N TYR A 95 -16.50 -7.57 -9.02
CA TYR A 95 -15.21 -7.05 -9.48
C TYR A 95 -14.16 -8.15 -9.60
N ILE A 96 -14.07 -9.05 -8.62
CA ILE A 96 -13.11 -10.16 -8.60
C ILE A 96 -13.43 -11.17 -9.70
N ALA A 97 -14.69 -11.57 -9.87
CA ALA A 97 -15.11 -12.48 -10.94
C ALA A 97 -14.88 -11.87 -12.33
N GLY A 98 -15.20 -10.59 -12.50
CA GLY A 98 -14.96 -9.83 -13.72
C GLY A 98 -13.47 -9.74 -14.08
N PHE A 99 -12.62 -9.45 -13.10
CA PHE A 99 -11.17 -9.40 -13.27
C PHE A 99 -10.62 -10.77 -13.72
N ALA A 100 -11.00 -11.86 -13.04
CA ALA A 100 -10.58 -13.21 -13.42
C ALA A 100 -11.00 -13.54 -14.86
N SER A 101 -12.23 -13.20 -15.23
CA SER A 101 -12.73 -13.38 -16.59
C SER A 101 -11.98 -12.53 -17.63
N ASP A 102 -11.59 -11.31 -17.30
CA ASP A 102 -10.83 -10.44 -18.21
C ASP A 102 -9.39 -10.94 -18.40
N VAL A 103 -8.77 -11.54 -17.37
CA VAL A 103 -7.48 -12.23 -17.49
C VAL A 103 -7.59 -13.44 -18.39
N LEU A 104 -8.58 -14.32 -18.19
CA LEU A 104 -8.79 -15.52 -19.01
C LEU A 104 -9.04 -15.21 -20.49
N ARG A 105 -9.72 -14.10 -20.77
CA ARG A 105 -9.98 -13.64 -22.14
C ARG A 105 -8.82 -12.88 -22.77
N GLY A 106 -7.71 -12.70 -22.05
CA GLY A 106 -6.57 -11.93 -22.53
C GLY A 106 -6.80 -10.41 -22.60
N LYS A 107 -7.88 -9.90 -22.03
CA LYS A 107 -8.10 -8.44 -21.95
C LYS A 107 -7.14 -7.75 -20.95
N VAL A 108 -6.75 -8.49 -19.91
CA VAL A 108 -5.77 -8.08 -18.92
C VAL A 108 -4.61 -9.05 -19.01
N ASP A 109 -3.50 -8.58 -19.54
CA ASP A 109 -2.24 -9.33 -19.61
C ASP A 109 -1.36 -8.93 -18.40
N LEU A 110 -1.33 -9.79 -17.38
CA LEU A 110 -0.57 -9.57 -16.17
C LEU A 110 0.94 -9.50 -16.43
N GLY A 111 1.46 -10.36 -17.31
CA GLY A 111 2.87 -10.34 -17.68
C GLY A 111 3.26 -9.09 -18.47
N ALA A 112 2.34 -8.50 -19.23
CA ALA A 112 2.59 -7.21 -19.87
C ALA A 112 2.67 -6.08 -18.80
N ILE A 113 1.76 -6.07 -17.82
CA ILE A 113 1.76 -5.06 -16.74
C ILE A 113 3.11 -5.05 -16.00
N GLU A 114 3.69 -6.20 -15.73
CA GLU A 114 5.00 -6.30 -15.07
C GLU A 114 6.14 -5.61 -15.85
N ARG A 115 6.02 -5.52 -17.18
CA ARG A 115 7.03 -4.92 -18.07
C ARG A 115 6.76 -3.46 -18.43
N MET A 116 5.59 -2.93 -18.09
CA MET A 116 5.19 -1.54 -18.38
C MET A 116 5.99 -0.53 -17.53
N THR A 117 6.00 0.73 -17.99
CA THR A 117 6.35 1.87 -17.13
C THR A 117 5.35 1.99 -15.98
N ASP A 118 5.71 2.72 -14.92
CA ASP A 118 4.79 2.89 -13.77
C ASP A 118 3.50 3.61 -14.20
N GLU A 119 3.60 4.61 -15.07
CA GLU A 119 2.47 5.36 -15.59
C GLU A 119 1.52 4.47 -16.43
N ASP A 120 2.08 3.62 -17.30
CA ASP A 120 1.29 2.73 -18.13
C ASP A 120 0.65 1.61 -17.31
N ALA A 121 1.38 1.05 -16.34
CA ALA A 121 0.87 0.07 -15.41
C ALA A 121 -0.29 0.62 -14.55
N ILE A 122 -0.16 1.85 -14.02
CA ILE A 122 -1.23 2.53 -13.30
C ILE A 122 -2.45 2.73 -14.20
N ARG A 123 -2.25 3.17 -15.44
CA ARG A 123 -3.33 3.37 -16.41
C ARG A 123 -4.05 2.06 -16.70
N THR A 124 -3.31 0.99 -16.94
CA THR A 124 -3.87 -0.33 -17.22
C THR A 124 -4.61 -0.89 -16.01
N LEU A 125 -4.02 -0.84 -14.82
CA LEU A 125 -4.66 -1.31 -13.58
C LEU A 125 -5.92 -0.52 -13.24
N THR A 126 -5.93 0.81 -13.45
CA THR A 126 -7.13 1.62 -13.21
C THR A 126 -8.26 1.37 -14.22
N GLY A 127 -7.98 0.72 -15.34
CA GLY A 127 -8.99 0.19 -16.26
C GLY A 127 -9.74 -1.03 -15.71
N ILE A 128 -9.21 -1.71 -14.71
CA ILE A 128 -9.87 -2.84 -14.04
C ILE A 128 -10.96 -2.29 -13.10
N ARG A 129 -12.17 -2.82 -13.24
CA ARG A 129 -13.32 -2.41 -12.40
C ARG A 129 -12.99 -2.59 -10.91
N GLY A 130 -13.13 -1.51 -10.16
CA GLY A 130 -12.87 -1.50 -8.71
C GLY A 130 -11.44 -1.12 -8.32
N ILE A 131 -10.54 -0.89 -9.27
CA ILE A 131 -9.18 -0.43 -9.01
C ILE A 131 -9.09 1.07 -9.29
N GLY A 132 -8.84 1.86 -8.25
CA GLY A 132 -8.51 3.28 -8.39
C GLY A 132 -7.00 3.52 -8.39
N THR A 133 -6.58 4.76 -8.65
CA THR A 133 -5.16 5.14 -8.73
C THR A 133 -4.38 4.73 -7.48
N TRP A 134 -4.88 5.02 -6.29
CA TRP A 134 -4.22 4.61 -5.04
C TRP A 134 -4.02 3.10 -4.94
N THR A 135 -5.04 2.31 -5.32
CA THR A 135 -4.94 0.84 -5.31
C THR A 135 -3.91 0.35 -6.33
N ALA A 136 -3.88 0.95 -7.53
CA ALA A 136 -2.88 0.63 -8.54
C ALA A 136 -1.46 0.93 -8.05
N GLU A 137 -1.23 2.10 -7.44
CA GLU A 137 0.06 2.47 -6.84
C GLU A 137 0.49 1.49 -5.73
N MET A 138 -0.44 1.02 -4.89
CA MET A 138 -0.15 0.02 -3.85
C MET A 138 0.21 -1.35 -4.48
N ILE A 139 -0.44 -1.74 -5.55
CA ILE A 139 -0.08 -2.95 -6.31
C ILE A 139 1.34 -2.82 -6.89
N LEU A 140 1.68 -1.69 -7.50
CA LEU A 140 3.03 -1.45 -8.02
C LEU A 140 4.08 -1.57 -6.92
N LEU A 141 3.81 -1.00 -5.74
CA LEU A 141 4.75 -1.03 -4.63
C LEU A 141 4.87 -2.43 -4.02
N PHE A 142 3.73 -3.04 -3.64
CA PHE A 142 3.74 -4.26 -2.84
C PHE A 142 3.75 -5.57 -3.64
N SER A 143 3.42 -5.52 -4.94
CA SER A 143 3.48 -6.72 -5.78
C SER A 143 4.61 -6.67 -6.78
N LEU A 144 4.77 -5.56 -7.47
CA LEU A 144 5.81 -5.41 -8.47
C LEU A 144 7.14 -4.89 -7.90
N GLY A 145 7.17 -4.50 -6.62
CA GLY A 145 8.39 -4.00 -5.97
C GLY A 145 8.94 -2.73 -6.61
N ARG A 146 8.09 -1.91 -7.23
CA ARG A 146 8.54 -0.69 -7.93
C ARG A 146 9.20 0.28 -6.96
N PRO A 147 10.38 0.81 -7.29
CA PRO A 147 11.20 1.58 -6.34
C PRO A 147 10.71 3.00 -6.11
N ASP A 148 9.91 3.58 -7.02
CA ASP A 148 9.63 5.02 -7.03
C ASP A 148 8.14 5.36 -6.89
N ILE A 149 7.42 4.66 -6.01
CA ILE A 149 6.01 4.92 -5.75
C ILE A 149 5.84 5.79 -4.51
N LEU A 150 5.31 7.00 -4.71
CA LEU A 150 4.86 7.91 -3.65
C LEU A 150 3.46 8.41 -4.00
N SER A 151 2.44 7.94 -3.27
CA SER A 151 1.03 8.17 -3.60
C SER A 151 0.49 9.46 -2.98
N PHE A 152 0.00 10.39 -3.82
CA PHE A 152 -0.72 11.57 -3.32
C PHE A 152 -2.07 11.21 -2.71
N GLY A 153 -2.73 10.18 -3.22
CA GLY A 153 -4.02 9.71 -2.71
C GLY A 153 -3.94 9.04 -1.33
N ASP A 154 -2.74 8.75 -0.84
CA ASP A 154 -2.53 8.09 0.45
C ASP A 154 -2.56 9.09 1.62
N LEU A 155 -3.61 9.00 2.44
CA LEU A 155 -3.80 9.91 3.58
C LEU A 155 -2.73 9.71 4.67
N ALA A 156 -2.18 8.50 4.81
CA ALA A 156 -1.13 8.24 5.80
C ALA A 156 0.21 8.80 5.33
N ILE A 157 0.54 8.74 4.04
CA ILE A 157 1.70 9.43 3.47
C ILE A 157 1.55 10.94 3.65
N GLN A 158 0.38 11.53 3.33
CA GLN A 158 0.14 12.95 3.56
C GLN A 158 0.28 13.32 5.04
N ARG A 159 -0.23 12.46 5.96
CA ARG A 159 -0.04 12.65 7.41
C ARG A 159 1.42 12.58 7.79
N GLY A 160 2.17 11.58 7.33
CA GLY A 160 3.61 11.45 7.57
C GLY A 160 4.38 12.70 7.10
N LEU A 161 4.08 13.21 5.90
CA LEU A 161 4.66 14.46 5.40
C LEU A 161 4.33 15.67 6.31
N ARG A 162 3.08 15.79 6.79
CA ARG A 162 2.74 16.87 7.72
C ARG A 162 3.51 16.75 9.05
N MET A 163 3.62 15.54 9.56
CA MET A 163 4.31 15.28 10.84
C MET A 163 5.81 15.57 10.73
N VAL A 164 6.47 15.06 9.69
CA VAL A 164 7.92 15.19 9.51
C VAL A 164 8.32 16.61 9.11
N TYR A 165 7.52 17.28 8.26
CA TYR A 165 7.87 18.59 7.69
C TYR A 165 7.09 19.75 8.30
N HIS A 166 6.25 19.51 9.29
CA HIS A 166 5.46 20.52 10.01
C HIS A 166 4.50 21.31 9.08
N HIS A 167 3.90 20.62 8.12
CA HIS A 167 2.92 21.23 7.22
C HIS A 167 1.51 21.14 7.78
N LYS A 168 0.72 22.21 7.62
CA LYS A 168 -0.71 22.19 7.95
C LYS A 168 -1.52 21.39 6.92
N ALA A 169 -1.10 21.41 5.65
CA ALA A 169 -1.74 20.72 4.55
C ALA A 169 -0.69 20.33 3.50
N ILE A 170 -0.95 19.28 2.74
CA ILE A 170 -0.13 18.84 1.61
C ILE A 170 -0.91 19.15 0.33
N THR A 171 -0.48 20.20 -0.37
CA THR A 171 -1.05 20.53 -1.70
C THR A 171 -0.42 19.66 -2.79
N PRO A 172 -1.09 19.46 -3.96
CA PRO A 172 -0.49 18.72 -5.07
C PRO A 172 0.87 19.28 -5.51
N ALA A 173 1.02 20.62 -5.52
CA ALA A 173 2.28 21.27 -5.88
C ALA A 173 3.40 20.99 -4.86
N LEU A 174 3.09 21.00 -3.57
CA LEU A 174 4.03 20.64 -2.52
C LEU A 174 4.40 19.16 -2.57
N PHE A 175 3.41 18.30 -2.80
CA PHE A 175 3.62 16.86 -2.92
C PHE A 175 4.58 16.52 -4.08
N ARG A 176 4.41 17.12 -5.26
CA ARG A 176 5.34 16.95 -6.38
C ARG A 176 6.78 17.31 -6.03
N LYS A 177 7.01 18.33 -5.17
CA LYS A 177 8.37 18.65 -4.70
C LYS A 177 8.98 17.47 -3.90
N TYR A 178 8.18 16.78 -3.09
CA TYR A 178 8.63 15.59 -2.36
C TYR A 178 8.83 14.39 -3.29
N GLN A 179 7.96 14.18 -4.27
CA GLN A 179 8.16 13.15 -5.29
C GLN A 179 9.53 13.32 -5.99
N HIS A 180 9.81 14.53 -6.51
CA HIS A 180 11.12 14.81 -7.12
C HIS A 180 12.29 14.66 -6.16
N ARG A 181 12.12 15.03 -4.90
CA ARG A 181 13.18 14.94 -3.89
C ARG A 181 13.53 13.50 -3.57
N PHE A 182 12.55 12.63 -3.46
CA PHE A 182 12.72 11.23 -3.05
C PHE A 182 12.98 10.28 -4.22
N SER A 183 12.64 10.69 -5.44
CA SER A 183 12.93 9.91 -6.65
C SER A 183 14.44 9.68 -6.79
N PRO A 184 14.86 8.44 -7.15
CA PRO A 184 14.06 7.30 -7.63
C PRO A 184 13.66 6.29 -6.53
N TYR A 185 13.60 6.69 -5.26
CA TYR A 185 13.32 5.80 -4.13
C TYR A 185 12.08 6.23 -3.34
N GLY A 186 11.06 6.72 -4.03
CA GLY A 186 9.78 7.13 -3.45
C GLY A 186 9.10 6.04 -2.63
N SER A 187 9.23 4.77 -3.04
CA SER A 187 8.69 3.62 -2.29
C SER A 187 9.35 3.46 -0.92
N VAL A 188 10.67 3.62 -0.83
CA VAL A 188 11.37 3.58 0.46
C VAL A 188 10.96 4.77 1.33
N ALA A 189 10.85 5.97 0.76
CA ALA A 189 10.34 7.13 1.48
C ALA A 189 8.90 6.90 1.99
N SER A 190 8.05 6.23 1.20
CA SER A 190 6.68 5.86 1.60
C SER A 190 6.66 4.99 2.86
N LEU A 191 7.56 3.99 2.97
CA LEU A 191 7.65 3.12 4.15
C LEU A 191 7.92 3.94 5.42
N TYR A 192 8.88 4.86 5.37
CA TYR A 192 9.21 5.71 6.51
C TYR A 192 8.12 6.72 6.85
N LEU A 193 7.45 7.29 5.85
CA LEU A 193 6.31 8.20 6.07
C LEU A 193 5.12 7.48 6.70
N TRP A 194 4.83 6.24 6.28
CA TRP A 194 3.81 5.41 6.93
C TRP A 194 4.18 5.09 8.37
N ALA A 195 5.43 4.71 8.64
CA ALA A 195 5.89 4.43 9.99
C ALA A 195 5.76 5.67 10.90
N ALA A 196 6.14 6.86 10.41
CA ALA A 196 5.92 8.12 11.12
C ALA A 196 4.44 8.37 11.39
N ALA A 197 3.57 8.20 10.40
CA ALA A 197 2.12 8.36 10.54
C ALA A 197 1.50 7.36 11.52
N ALA A 198 2.08 6.15 11.63
CA ALA A 198 1.67 5.12 12.58
C ALA A 198 2.20 5.35 14.01
N GLY A 199 3.06 6.35 14.23
CA GLY A 199 3.57 6.69 15.56
C GLY A 199 4.89 6.01 15.93
N ALA A 200 5.66 5.50 14.94
CA ALA A 200 6.98 4.92 15.20
C ALA A 200 7.96 5.89 15.87
N VAL A 201 7.69 7.18 15.78
CA VAL A 201 8.43 8.25 16.45
C VAL A 201 7.46 9.05 17.30
N PRO A 202 7.39 8.80 18.65
CA PRO A 202 6.34 9.32 19.51
C PRO A 202 6.25 10.86 19.59
N GLU A 203 7.35 11.58 19.38
CA GLU A 203 7.39 13.05 19.45
C GLU A 203 6.83 13.74 18.21
N LEU A 204 6.68 13.01 17.10
CA LEU A 204 6.08 13.56 15.91
C LEU A 204 4.56 13.68 16.09
N ARG A 205 4.03 14.86 15.78
CA ARG A 205 2.60 15.15 15.82
C ARG A 205 2.09 15.61 14.47
N ASP A 206 0.82 15.35 14.18
CA ASP A 206 0.19 15.88 12.98
C ASP A 206 -0.12 17.38 13.13
N TYR A 207 0.32 18.17 12.18
CA TYR A 207 0.12 19.63 12.15
C TYR A 207 -1.16 20.02 11.37
N ALA A 208 -1.99 19.06 10.97
CA ALA A 208 -3.28 19.38 10.37
C ALA A 208 -4.09 20.29 11.32
N PRO A 209 -4.83 21.29 10.80
CA PRO A 209 -5.73 22.07 11.62
C PRO A 209 -6.73 21.15 12.33
N LEU A 210 -6.96 21.39 13.62
CA LEU A 210 -8.03 20.72 14.34
C LEU A 210 -9.34 21.00 13.60
N SER A 211 -9.98 19.98 13.04
CA SER A 211 -11.31 20.14 12.46
C SER A 211 -12.26 20.55 13.60
N VAL A 212 -12.79 21.75 13.54
CA VAL A 212 -13.94 22.12 14.36
C VAL A 212 -15.03 21.11 14.02
N LYS A 213 -15.33 20.20 14.92
CA LYS A 213 -16.40 19.20 14.75
C LYS A 213 -17.71 19.96 14.55
N LYS A 214 -18.11 20.22 13.31
CA LYS A 214 -19.54 20.36 13.01
C LYS A 214 -20.14 18.98 13.21
N GLY A 215 -20.98 18.86 14.24
CA GLY A 215 -21.57 17.61 14.66
C GLY A 215 -22.26 16.85 13.54
N LYS A 216 -21.57 15.83 13.05
CA LYS A 216 -22.10 14.62 12.43
C LYS A 216 -20.96 13.61 12.48
N SER A 217 -21.20 12.51 13.19
CA SER A 217 -20.30 11.36 13.26
C SER A 217 -20.02 10.82 11.86
N LEU A 218 -18.92 11.24 11.26
CA LEU A 218 -18.33 10.54 10.14
C LEU A 218 -17.52 9.40 10.75
N LYS A 219 -17.99 8.18 10.55
CA LYS A 219 -17.19 6.99 10.82
C LYS A 219 -15.88 7.12 10.06
N GLN A 220 -14.81 7.41 10.77
CA GLN A 220 -13.47 7.40 10.25
C GLN A 220 -13.15 5.96 9.85
N GLY A 221 -13.17 5.69 8.56
CA GLY A 221 -12.51 4.53 7.99
C GLY A 221 -11.01 4.74 8.10
N ALA A 222 -10.44 4.40 9.25
CA ALA A 222 -9.01 4.22 9.36
C ALA A 222 -8.65 3.04 8.46
N THR A 223 -8.08 3.32 7.30
CA THR A 223 -7.41 2.32 6.48
C THR A 223 -6.17 1.93 7.27
N ALA A 224 -6.29 0.84 8.02
CA ALA A 224 -5.15 0.26 8.70
C ALA A 224 -4.16 -0.20 7.63
N LEU A 225 -2.91 0.19 7.77
CA LEU A 225 -1.77 -0.39 7.07
C LEU A 225 -1.86 -1.91 7.11
N PRO A 226 -1.39 -2.64 6.09
CA PRO A 226 -1.19 -4.07 6.23
C PRO A 226 -0.27 -4.27 7.43
N THR A 227 -0.84 -4.82 8.53
CA THR A 227 -0.14 -5.07 9.76
C THR A 227 0.73 -6.31 9.60
N SER A 228 1.99 -6.09 9.27
CA SER A 228 3.09 -6.92 9.74
C SER A 228 4.36 -6.08 9.73
N GLN A 229 4.35 -4.99 10.48
CA GLN A 229 5.58 -4.29 10.83
C GLN A 229 6.00 -4.77 12.22
N SER A 230 6.76 -5.86 12.27
CA SER A 230 7.55 -6.15 13.45
C SER A 230 8.77 -5.25 13.41
N VAL A 231 8.76 -4.19 14.22
CA VAL A 231 9.95 -3.42 14.51
C VAL A 231 10.83 -4.31 15.40
N SER A 232 11.76 -5.04 14.79
CA SER A 232 12.77 -5.80 15.54
C SER A 232 13.86 -4.83 15.97
N SER A 233 13.74 -4.28 17.18
CA SER A 233 14.86 -3.62 17.87
C SER A 233 15.87 -4.69 18.29
N ARG A 234 16.84 -4.98 17.45
CA ARG A 234 18.04 -5.69 17.90
C ARG A 234 18.86 -4.75 18.77
N SER A 235 18.71 -4.85 20.08
CA SER A 235 19.67 -4.31 21.02
C SER A 235 21.01 -5.03 20.80
N ALA A 236 21.99 -4.32 20.31
CA ALA A 236 23.38 -4.76 20.33
C ALA A 236 23.83 -4.86 21.81
N ASN A 237 24.02 -6.04 22.29
CA ASN A 237 24.66 -6.30 23.58
C ASN A 237 26.18 -6.38 23.35
N PRO A 238 27.00 -5.50 23.92
CA PRO A 238 28.44 -5.65 23.87
C PRO A 238 28.87 -6.55 25.03
N ARG A 239 29.35 -7.75 24.74
CA ARG A 239 30.18 -8.51 25.68
C ARG A 239 31.37 -9.13 24.98
N THR A 240 32.50 -8.63 25.44
CA THR A 240 33.88 -9.23 25.49
C THR A 240 34.41 -9.80 24.22
#